data_1df9b11d1ac9c9f009d350da86a0cd5c
#
_entry.id   1df9b11d1ac9c9f009d350da86a0cd5c
#
_cell.length_a   1.000
_cell.length_b   1.000
_cell.length_c   1.000
_cell.angle_alpha   90.00
_cell.angle_beta   90.00
_cell.angle_gamma   90.00
#
_symmetry.space_group_name_H-M   'P 1'
#
loop_
_entity.id
_entity.type
_entity.pdbx_description
1 polymer ?
#
loop_
_entity_poly.entity_id
_entity_poly.type
_entity_poly.pdbx_seq_one_letter_code
_entity_poly.pdbx_strand_id
1 'polypeptide(L)'
;MLAPATLRVNETFLSIQGEGEFIGTPSLFIRLDGCPLRCAWCDTPYALAGDAGRDMSVEEIAALAGSHSHVVITGGEPLAQDIKPLVTALGQRHITVETSGTIFAELPGVSLFSISPKLGSSGYTPKPAVLRKYFATAPGRMQLKFVIADAHDLELARALLGDLAADLPQSTPIVLQPESGRAGDGDSYVQFLEWLTTAVLGDPAWHAYDVRVLPQLHYLLWKGVAGR
;
A
#
# COMPACT_ATOMS: atom_id res chain seq x y z
N MET A 1 16.20 -9.40 31.34
CA MET A 1 16.20 -9.24 29.88
C MET A 1 14.77 -8.93 29.47
N LEU A 2 14.54 -7.89 28.67
CA LEU A 2 13.22 -7.64 28.07
C LEU A 2 12.92 -8.80 27.11
N ALA A 3 11.66 -9.24 27.07
CA ALA A 3 11.24 -10.23 26.07
C ALA A 3 11.52 -9.70 24.65
N PRO A 4 11.93 -10.56 23.70
CA PRO A 4 12.13 -10.12 22.32
C PRO A 4 10.83 -9.54 21.77
N ALA A 5 10.95 -8.47 20.98
CA ALA A 5 9.79 -7.91 20.31
C ALA A 5 9.25 -8.93 19.30
N THR A 6 7.97 -9.20 19.36
CA THR A 6 7.29 -10.15 18.46
C THR A 6 6.26 -9.43 17.63
N LEU A 7 6.04 -9.92 16.40
CA LEU A 7 4.99 -9.46 15.49
C LEU A 7 4.14 -10.66 15.07
N ARG A 8 2.87 -10.41 14.87
CA ARG A 8 1.95 -11.41 14.32
C ARG A 8 2.03 -11.39 12.81
N VAL A 9 2.66 -12.42 12.24
CA VAL A 9 2.93 -12.55 10.81
C VAL A 9 1.94 -13.55 10.20
N ASN A 10 1.21 -13.10 9.18
CA ASN A 10 0.31 -13.96 8.41
C ASN A 10 1.10 -14.84 7.43
N GLU A 11 1.93 -14.22 6.58
CA GLU A 11 2.78 -14.93 5.62
C GLU A 11 4.04 -14.13 5.28
N THR A 12 5.03 -14.83 4.75
CA THR A 12 6.22 -14.24 4.12
C THR A 12 6.50 -14.93 2.80
N PHE A 13 6.78 -14.18 1.74
CA PHE A 13 7.01 -14.73 0.42
C PHE A 13 7.89 -13.84 -0.44
N LEU A 14 8.54 -14.43 -1.45
CA LEU A 14 9.29 -13.72 -2.47
C LEU A 14 8.42 -13.52 -3.69
N SER A 15 8.35 -12.27 -4.16
CA SER A 15 7.62 -11.90 -5.37
C SER A 15 8.21 -10.65 -5.99
N ILE A 16 7.53 -10.09 -6.97
CA ILE A 16 7.78 -8.74 -7.45
C ILE A 16 6.83 -7.77 -6.75
N GLN A 17 7.28 -6.51 -6.48
CA GLN A 17 6.34 -5.47 -6.13
C GLN A 17 5.37 -5.25 -7.29
N GLY A 18 4.09 -5.49 -7.04
CA GLY A 18 3.05 -5.46 -8.08
C GLY A 18 2.43 -4.09 -8.29
N GLU A 19 2.75 -3.09 -7.46
CA GLU A 19 2.04 -1.82 -7.38
C GLU A 19 2.98 -0.64 -7.12
N GLY A 20 2.51 0.55 -7.49
CA GLY A 20 3.18 1.79 -7.14
C GLY A 20 4.52 2.01 -7.82
N GLU A 21 5.34 2.84 -7.19
CA GLU A 21 6.58 3.36 -7.77
C GLU A 21 7.63 2.28 -8.03
N PHE A 22 7.64 1.21 -7.23
CA PHE A 22 8.59 0.10 -7.36
C PHE A 22 8.02 -1.12 -8.08
N ILE A 23 6.97 -0.93 -8.89
CA ILE A 23 6.36 -2.00 -9.70
C ILE A 23 7.43 -2.77 -10.49
N GLY A 24 7.40 -4.11 -10.41
CA GLY A 24 8.35 -5.01 -11.06
C GLY A 24 9.61 -5.33 -10.24
N THR A 25 9.85 -4.67 -9.10
CA THR A 25 11.03 -4.90 -8.27
C THR A 25 10.94 -6.23 -7.50
N PRO A 26 11.92 -7.16 -7.62
CA PRO A 26 11.97 -8.35 -6.78
C PRO A 26 12.06 -7.99 -5.29
N SER A 27 11.16 -8.51 -4.48
CA SER A 27 10.97 -8.10 -3.09
C SER A 27 10.63 -9.27 -2.18
N LEU A 28 11.12 -9.20 -0.92
CA LEU A 28 10.56 -10.02 0.14
C LEU A 28 9.35 -9.30 0.72
N PHE A 29 8.21 -9.98 0.73
CA PHE A 29 7.00 -9.52 1.39
C PHE A 29 6.89 -10.11 2.80
N ILE A 30 6.58 -9.26 3.77
CA ILE A 30 6.24 -9.60 5.14
C ILE A 30 4.82 -9.11 5.36
N ARG A 31 3.84 -10.02 5.34
CA ARG A 31 2.45 -9.70 5.57
C ARG A 31 2.10 -9.90 7.03
N LEU A 32 1.80 -8.82 7.71
CA LEU A 32 1.35 -8.84 9.10
C LEU A 32 -0.16 -9.13 9.18
N ASP A 33 -0.57 -9.76 10.26
CA ASP A 33 -1.95 -10.17 10.50
C ASP A 33 -2.72 -9.09 11.29
N GLY A 34 -4.00 -8.93 10.96
CA GLY A 34 -4.91 -7.98 11.58
C GLY A 34 -5.04 -6.66 10.83
N CYS A 35 -6.29 -6.19 10.71
CA CYS A 35 -6.64 -4.90 10.11
C CYS A 35 -7.84 -4.31 10.85
N PRO A 36 -7.86 -3.01 11.17
CA PRO A 36 -9.03 -2.36 11.75
C PRO A 36 -10.13 -2.08 10.72
N LEU A 37 -9.82 -2.21 9.42
CA LEU A 37 -10.77 -1.99 8.33
C LEU A 37 -11.36 -3.31 7.84
N ARG A 38 -12.51 -3.20 7.15
CA ARG A 38 -13.22 -4.29 6.46
C ARG A 38 -13.68 -3.79 5.11
N CYS A 39 -12.70 -3.50 4.23
CA CYS A 39 -12.99 -2.98 2.89
C CYS A 39 -13.81 -3.99 2.08
N ALA A 40 -14.82 -3.50 1.34
CA ALA A 40 -15.74 -4.35 0.59
C ALA A 40 -15.02 -5.19 -0.49
N TRP A 41 -13.93 -4.67 -1.04
CA TRP A 41 -13.12 -5.29 -2.09
C TRP A 41 -11.70 -5.67 -1.60
N CYS A 42 -11.55 -6.02 -0.31
CA CYS A 42 -10.25 -6.44 0.21
C CYS A 42 -9.73 -7.66 -0.53
N ASP A 43 -8.53 -7.55 -1.10
CA ASP A 43 -7.83 -8.62 -1.81
C ASP A 43 -7.15 -9.64 -0.88
N THR A 44 -7.06 -9.30 0.41
CA THR A 44 -6.37 -10.09 1.44
C THR A 44 -7.28 -10.38 2.65
N PRO A 45 -8.51 -10.90 2.44
CA PRO A 45 -9.49 -11.07 3.53
C PRO A 45 -9.01 -12.02 4.62
N TYR A 46 -8.06 -12.94 4.33
CA TYR A 46 -7.49 -13.89 5.26
C TYR A 46 -6.51 -13.25 6.28
N ALA A 47 -6.04 -12.01 6.04
CA ALA A 47 -5.16 -11.29 6.96
C ALA A 47 -5.91 -10.23 7.81
N LEU A 48 -7.25 -10.24 7.82
CA LEU A 48 -8.02 -9.20 8.50
C LEU A 48 -8.26 -9.48 9.98
N ALA A 49 -8.50 -10.75 10.35
CA ALA A 49 -9.00 -11.11 11.68
C ALA A 49 -7.94 -10.98 12.78
N GLY A 50 -6.68 -11.17 12.45
CA GLY A 50 -5.58 -11.15 13.41
C GLY A 50 -5.38 -12.48 14.15
N ASP A 51 -6.00 -13.56 13.66
CA ASP A 51 -5.97 -14.90 14.27
C ASP A 51 -5.37 -15.97 13.36
N ALA A 52 -5.15 -15.66 12.08
CA ALA A 52 -4.58 -16.57 11.09
C ALA A 52 -3.05 -16.61 11.12
N GLY A 53 -2.40 -15.56 11.62
CA GLY A 53 -0.95 -15.44 11.70
C GLY A 53 -0.33 -16.18 12.88
N ARG A 54 0.99 -16.24 12.91
CA ARG A 54 1.79 -16.73 14.03
C ARG A 54 2.68 -15.63 14.58
N ASP A 55 2.98 -15.72 15.89
CA ASP A 55 3.94 -14.83 16.51
C ASP A 55 5.36 -15.21 16.09
N MET A 56 6.12 -14.23 15.61
CA MET A 56 7.52 -14.37 15.22
C MET A 56 8.34 -13.28 15.89
N SER A 57 9.55 -13.61 16.33
CA SER A 57 10.47 -12.58 16.81
C SER A 57 10.94 -11.68 15.66
N VAL A 58 11.27 -10.45 15.99
CA VAL A 58 11.82 -9.49 15.03
C VAL A 58 13.08 -10.03 14.36
N GLU A 59 13.93 -10.74 15.11
CA GLU A 59 15.16 -11.35 14.63
C GLU A 59 14.87 -12.46 13.60
N GLU A 60 13.89 -13.32 13.88
CA GLU A 60 13.45 -14.36 12.93
C GLU A 60 12.95 -13.75 11.62
N ILE A 61 12.11 -12.71 11.71
CA ILE A 61 11.56 -12.02 10.54
C ILE A 61 12.69 -11.35 9.75
N ALA A 62 13.60 -10.63 10.42
CA ALA A 62 14.70 -9.94 9.77
C ALA A 62 15.69 -10.92 9.10
N ALA A 63 15.89 -12.09 9.67
CA ALA A 63 16.74 -13.14 9.09
C ALA A 63 16.20 -13.66 7.74
N LEU A 64 14.86 -13.68 7.54
CA LEU A 64 14.25 -14.06 6.27
C LEU A 64 14.61 -13.11 5.12
N ALA A 65 14.98 -11.86 5.45
CA ALA A 65 15.39 -10.89 4.43
C ALA A 65 16.70 -11.27 3.74
N GLY A 66 17.57 -12.08 4.39
CA GLY A 66 18.78 -12.61 3.78
C GLY A 66 19.55 -11.57 2.98
N SER A 67 19.75 -11.82 1.67
CA SER A 67 20.42 -10.91 0.73
C SER A 67 19.46 -9.99 -0.05
N HIS A 68 18.13 -10.05 0.23
CA HIS A 68 17.17 -9.23 -0.49
C HIS A 68 17.33 -7.75 -0.12
N SER A 69 17.49 -6.91 -1.12
CA SER A 69 17.72 -5.47 -0.95
C SER A 69 16.40 -4.70 -0.75
N HIS A 70 15.28 -5.24 -1.24
CA HIS A 70 13.96 -4.64 -1.10
C HIS A 70 13.03 -5.52 -0.25
N VAL A 71 12.47 -4.93 0.80
CA VAL A 71 11.53 -5.57 1.71
C VAL A 71 10.24 -4.74 1.75
N VAL A 72 9.12 -5.41 1.56
CA VAL A 72 7.78 -4.81 1.64
C VAL A 72 7.10 -5.31 2.91
N ILE A 73 6.82 -4.41 3.84
CA ILE A 73 6.02 -4.67 5.03
C ILE A 73 4.59 -4.27 4.70
N THR A 74 3.72 -5.26 4.64
CA THR A 74 2.31 -5.12 4.28
C THR A 74 1.44 -5.90 5.26
N GLY A 75 0.21 -6.20 4.90
CA GLY A 75 -0.63 -7.08 5.73
C GLY A 75 -2.10 -6.77 5.60
N GLY A 76 -2.82 -6.92 6.70
CA GLY A 76 -4.06 -6.23 6.90
C GLY A 76 -3.78 -4.72 7.00
N GLU A 77 -3.37 -4.24 8.19
CA GLU A 77 -2.78 -2.90 8.37
C GLU A 77 -1.51 -3.05 9.22
N PRO A 78 -0.31 -2.95 8.62
CA PRO A 78 0.92 -3.23 9.35
C PRO A 78 1.17 -2.27 10.52
N LEU A 79 0.67 -1.06 10.45
CA LEU A 79 0.81 -0.05 11.51
C LEU A 79 -0.16 -0.25 12.69
N ALA A 80 -0.99 -1.28 12.66
CA ALA A 80 -1.73 -1.74 13.83
C ALA A 80 -0.83 -2.46 14.84
N GLN A 81 0.39 -2.85 14.42
CA GLN A 81 1.43 -3.41 15.26
C GLN A 81 2.63 -2.46 15.36
N ASP A 82 3.45 -2.56 16.41
CA ASP A 82 4.69 -1.78 16.50
C ASP A 82 5.79 -2.40 15.65
N ILE A 83 5.90 -1.96 14.40
CA ILE A 83 6.91 -2.44 13.46
C ILE A 83 8.26 -1.72 13.57
N LYS A 84 8.41 -0.74 14.48
CA LYS A 84 9.67 0.01 14.61
C LYS A 84 10.89 -0.87 14.89
N PRO A 85 10.80 -1.89 15.78
CA PRO A 85 11.91 -2.81 15.97
C PRO A 85 12.29 -3.57 14.70
N LEU A 86 11.31 -4.01 13.89
CA LEU A 86 11.55 -4.71 12.64
C LEU A 86 12.23 -3.79 11.60
N VAL A 87 11.74 -2.56 11.43
CA VAL A 87 12.38 -1.57 10.55
C VAL A 87 13.84 -1.34 10.94
N THR A 88 14.14 -1.28 12.24
CA THR A 88 15.51 -1.14 12.75
C THR A 88 16.36 -2.38 12.43
N ALA A 89 15.83 -3.58 12.65
CA ALA A 89 16.54 -4.83 12.40
C ALA A 89 16.80 -5.11 10.90
N LEU A 90 15.94 -4.63 10.01
CA LEU A 90 16.14 -4.72 8.56
C LEU A 90 17.27 -3.83 8.05
N GLY A 91 17.69 -2.81 8.81
CA GLY A 91 18.90 -2.03 8.55
C GLY A 91 18.83 -1.20 7.27
N GLN A 92 19.87 -1.28 6.42
CA GLN A 92 20.05 -0.43 5.23
C GLN A 92 19.28 -0.90 3.98
N ARG A 93 18.35 -1.85 4.13
CA ARG A 93 17.52 -2.30 3.01
C ARG A 93 16.55 -1.21 2.58
N HIS A 94 16.13 -1.25 1.33
CA HIS A 94 14.99 -0.46 0.90
C HIS A 94 13.71 -1.05 1.52
N ILE A 95 13.11 -0.33 2.45
CA ILE A 95 11.91 -0.78 3.17
C ILE A 95 10.71 0.02 2.66
N THR A 96 9.77 -0.67 2.03
CA THR A 96 8.45 -0.12 1.70
C THR A 96 7.44 -0.56 2.76
N VAL A 97 6.65 0.37 3.29
CA VAL A 97 5.50 0.08 4.15
C VAL A 97 4.23 0.41 3.39
N GLU A 98 3.38 -0.60 3.17
CA GLU A 98 2.06 -0.44 2.56
C GLU A 98 1.01 -0.26 3.65
N THR A 99 0.36 0.89 3.70
CA THR A 99 -0.61 1.25 4.73
C THR A 99 -1.85 1.91 4.14
N SER A 100 -2.98 1.78 4.79
CA SER A 100 -4.21 2.51 4.44
C SER A 100 -4.14 4.01 4.76
N GLY A 101 -3.13 4.47 5.49
CA GLY A 101 -3.05 5.85 5.97
C GLY A 101 -4.07 6.20 7.06
N THR A 102 -4.65 5.21 7.73
CA THR A 102 -5.57 5.43 8.86
C THR A 102 -4.88 5.49 10.21
N ILE A 103 -3.65 4.96 10.28
CA ILE A 103 -2.76 4.99 11.42
C ILE A 103 -1.46 5.69 11.00
N PHE A 104 -0.93 6.54 11.88
CA PHE A 104 0.36 7.19 11.69
C PHE A 104 1.42 6.57 12.59
N ALA A 105 2.60 6.31 12.02
CA ALA A 105 3.78 5.95 12.78
C ALA A 105 5.01 6.69 12.22
N GLU A 106 5.84 7.23 13.10
CA GLU A 106 7.10 7.85 12.74
C GLU A 106 8.19 6.79 12.67
N LEU A 107 8.58 6.44 11.45
CA LEU A 107 9.54 5.38 11.13
C LEU A 107 10.62 5.91 10.19
N PRO A 108 11.68 6.55 10.72
CA PRO A 108 12.71 7.19 9.89
C PRO A 108 13.50 6.21 9.01
N GLY A 109 13.54 4.92 9.37
CA GLY A 109 14.20 3.87 8.59
C GLY A 109 13.41 3.36 7.39
N VAL A 110 12.14 3.78 7.22
CA VAL A 110 11.31 3.44 6.06
C VAL A 110 11.75 4.26 4.85
N SER A 111 12.01 3.59 3.73
CA SER A 111 12.41 4.23 2.47
C SER A 111 11.22 4.78 1.70
N LEU A 112 10.08 4.06 1.72
CA LEU A 112 8.85 4.48 1.08
C LEU A 112 7.62 4.09 1.91
N PHE A 113 6.76 5.05 2.21
CA PHE A 113 5.38 4.80 2.62
C PHE A 113 4.47 4.77 1.39
N SER A 114 3.98 3.59 1.03
CA SER A 114 2.94 3.42 0.02
C SER A 114 1.59 3.54 0.70
N ILE A 115 1.06 4.76 0.71
CA ILE A 115 -0.17 5.08 1.44
C ILE A 115 -1.36 4.91 0.49
N SER A 116 -2.32 4.05 0.86
CA SER A 116 -3.52 3.77 0.06
C SER A 116 -4.79 4.26 0.77
N PRO A 117 -5.11 5.56 0.68
CA PRO A 117 -6.33 6.09 1.28
C PRO A 117 -7.56 5.37 0.73
N LYS A 118 -8.47 4.96 1.62
CA LYS A 118 -9.65 4.19 1.23
C LYS A 118 -10.77 5.15 0.82
N LEU A 119 -11.33 4.90 -0.38
CA LEU A 119 -12.39 5.72 -0.99
C LEU A 119 -13.78 5.07 -0.80
N GLY A 120 -14.82 5.71 -1.31
CA GLY A 120 -16.21 5.35 -1.09
C GLY A 120 -16.55 3.90 -1.40
N SER A 121 -16.03 3.33 -2.48
CA SER A 121 -16.24 1.94 -2.87
C SER A 121 -15.73 0.92 -1.83
N SER A 122 -14.77 1.30 -1.02
CA SER A 122 -14.25 0.46 0.07
C SER A 122 -15.19 0.39 1.28
N GLY A 123 -16.15 1.30 1.38
CA GLY A 123 -16.99 1.52 2.56
C GLY A 123 -16.37 2.44 3.61
N TYR A 124 -15.25 3.11 3.30
CA TYR A 124 -14.55 4.01 4.21
C TYR A 124 -14.32 5.38 3.60
N THR A 125 -13.91 6.32 4.46
CA THR A 125 -13.52 7.67 4.09
C THR A 125 -12.07 7.90 4.51
N PRO A 126 -11.24 8.55 3.68
CA PRO A 126 -9.86 8.91 4.03
C PRO A 126 -9.78 9.76 5.31
N LYS A 127 -8.63 9.73 5.96
CA LYS A 127 -8.33 10.55 7.14
C LYS A 127 -7.32 11.64 6.81
N PRO A 128 -7.71 12.81 6.29
CA PRO A 128 -6.80 13.88 5.88
C PRO A 128 -5.81 14.30 6.97
N ALA A 129 -6.27 14.34 8.23
CA ALA A 129 -5.41 14.69 9.36
C ALA A 129 -4.25 13.70 9.60
N VAL A 130 -4.45 12.42 9.25
CA VAL A 130 -3.37 11.41 9.33
C VAL A 130 -2.41 11.57 8.15
N LEU A 131 -2.93 11.82 6.95
CA LEU A 131 -2.11 12.06 5.76
C LEU A 131 -1.20 13.26 5.95
N ARG A 132 -1.70 14.37 6.50
CA ARG A 132 -0.91 15.57 6.80
C ARG A 132 0.28 15.28 7.74
N LYS A 133 0.16 14.32 8.66
CA LYS A 133 1.30 13.90 9.51
C LYS A 133 2.40 13.24 8.67
N TYR A 134 2.05 12.39 7.71
CA TYR A 134 3.03 11.79 6.78
C TYR A 134 3.69 12.87 5.92
N PHE A 135 2.93 13.85 5.42
CA PHE A 135 3.46 14.95 4.62
C PHE A 135 4.52 15.75 5.38
N ALA A 136 4.28 15.99 6.67
CA ALA A 136 5.21 16.72 7.51
C ALA A 136 6.47 15.93 7.89
N THR A 137 6.38 14.60 8.02
CA THR A 137 7.47 13.78 8.61
C THR A 137 8.23 12.92 7.59
N ALA A 138 7.62 12.65 6.44
CA ALA A 138 8.20 11.79 5.41
C ALA A 138 8.19 12.41 3.99
N PRO A 139 8.48 13.71 3.82
CA PRO A 139 8.49 14.31 2.49
C PRO A 139 9.54 13.59 1.62
N GLY A 140 9.17 13.28 0.37
CA GLY A 140 10.04 12.55 -0.57
C GLY A 140 10.21 11.05 -0.27
N ARG A 141 9.53 10.52 0.76
CA ARG A 141 9.55 9.09 1.11
C ARG A 141 8.14 8.51 1.17
N MET A 142 7.26 8.98 0.30
CA MET A 142 5.89 8.48 0.23
C MET A 142 5.32 8.59 -1.17
N GLN A 143 4.32 7.79 -1.46
CA GLN A 143 3.38 7.90 -2.56
C GLN A 143 1.95 7.80 -2.04
N LEU A 144 0.99 8.40 -2.75
CA LEU A 144 -0.43 8.16 -2.55
C LEU A 144 -0.92 7.21 -3.64
N LYS A 145 -1.47 6.07 -3.26
CA LYS A 145 -1.96 5.04 -4.17
C LYS A 145 -3.47 4.88 -3.98
N PHE A 146 -4.24 5.23 -5.00
CA PHE A 146 -5.69 5.11 -4.99
C PHE A 146 -6.13 3.90 -5.79
N VAL A 147 -6.89 3.02 -5.15
CA VAL A 147 -7.61 1.93 -5.81
C VAL A 147 -8.94 2.50 -6.28
N ILE A 148 -9.17 2.47 -7.57
CA ILE A 148 -10.33 3.05 -8.26
C ILE A 148 -11.24 1.91 -8.69
N ALA A 149 -12.45 1.85 -8.15
CA ALA A 149 -13.47 0.88 -8.51
C ALA A 149 -14.52 1.42 -9.48
N ASP A 150 -14.66 2.74 -9.58
CA ASP A 150 -15.61 3.42 -10.46
C ASP A 150 -15.25 4.91 -10.64
N ALA A 151 -16.08 5.63 -11.42
CA ALA A 151 -15.90 7.05 -11.67
C ALA A 151 -16.04 7.89 -10.40
N HIS A 152 -16.87 7.47 -9.45
CA HIS A 152 -17.05 8.18 -8.20
C HIS A 152 -15.80 8.14 -7.32
N ASP A 153 -15.08 6.99 -7.27
CA ASP A 153 -13.79 6.91 -6.57
C ASP A 153 -12.77 7.86 -7.20
N LEU A 154 -12.75 7.99 -8.54
CA LEU A 154 -11.85 8.91 -9.21
C LEU A 154 -12.13 10.37 -8.84
N GLU A 155 -13.41 10.75 -8.73
CA GLU A 155 -13.84 12.07 -8.23
C GLU A 155 -13.44 12.29 -6.77
N LEU A 156 -13.63 11.28 -5.90
CA LEU A 156 -13.24 11.35 -4.49
C LEU A 156 -11.72 11.47 -4.31
N ALA A 157 -10.93 10.76 -5.11
CA ALA A 157 -9.47 10.89 -5.10
C ALA A 157 -9.05 12.32 -5.46
N ARG A 158 -9.63 12.90 -6.51
CA ARG A 158 -9.39 14.28 -6.92
C ARG A 158 -9.81 15.29 -5.85
N ALA A 159 -10.98 15.11 -5.26
CA ALA A 159 -11.48 15.98 -4.18
C ALA A 159 -10.56 15.94 -2.96
N LEU A 160 -10.08 14.76 -2.57
CA LEU A 160 -9.12 14.60 -1.47
C LEU A 160 -7.79 15.29 -1.77
N LEU A 161 -7.26 15.16 -2.99
CA LEU A 161 -6.02 15.82 -3.39
C LEU A 161 -6.19 17.35 -3.38
N GLY A 162 -7.35 17.86 -3.79
CA GLY A 162 -7.68 19.28 -3.70
C GLY A 162 -7.72 19.79 -2.26
N ASP A 163 -8.32 19.03 -1.32
CA ASP A 163 -8.31 19.36 0.12
C ASP A 163 -6.90 19.34 0.73
N LEU A 164 -6.03 18.51 0.20
CA LEU A 164 -4.66 18.34 0.68
C LEU A 164 -3.62 19.20 -0.06
N ALA A 165 -4.01 19.90 -1.10
CA ALA A 165 -3.08 20.54 -2.04
C ALA A 165 -2.08 21.51 -1.38
N ALA A 166 -2.50 22.22 -0.32
CA ALA A 166 -1.64 23.15 0.41
C ALA A 166 -0.56 22.45 1.25
N ASP A 167 -0.79 21.20 1.64
CA ASP A 167 0.08 20.45 2.54
C ASP A 167 0.88 19.36 1.79
N LEU A 168 0.39 18.94 0.61
CA LEU A 168 0.97 17.85 -0.18
C LEU A 168 2.37 18.26 -0.70
N PRO A 169 3.45 17.56 -0.34
CA PRO A 169 4.77 17.85 -0.84
C PRO A 169 4.82 17.78 -2.37
N GLN A 170 5.50 18.72 -2.99
CA GLN A 170 5.70 18.70 -4.44
C GLN A 170 6.35 17.41 -4.89
N SER A 171 5.97 16.92 -6.06
CA SER A 171 6.48 15.67 -6.63
C SER A 171 6.15 14.41 -5.83
N THR A 172 5.14 14.46 -4.94
CA THR A 172 4.60 13.22 -4.35
C THR A 172 3.93 12.40 -5.46
N PRO A 173 4.39 11.17 -5.75
CA PRO A 173 3.76 10.34 -6.76
C PRO A 173 2.32 10.00 -6.38
N ILE A 174 1.40 10.22 -7.32
CA ILE A 174 -0.01 9.86 -7.21
C ILE A 174 -0.27 8.69 -8.13
N VAL A 175 -0.49 7.52 -7.55
CA VAL A 175 -0.76 6.29 -8.30
C VAL A 175 -2.26 6.02 -8.31
N LEU A 176 -2.81 5.87 -9.49
CA LEU A 176 -4.18 5.45 -9.72
C LEU A 176 -4.16 4.04 -10.30
N GLN A 177 -4.85 3.11 -9.68
CA GLN A 177 -4.90 1.72 -10.16
C GLN A 177 -6.32 1.16 -10.11
N PRO A 178 -6.73 0.35 -11.13
CA PRO A 178 -8.03 -0.30 -11.12
C PRO A 178 -8.17 -1.27 -9.95
N GLU A 179 -9.37 -1.35 -9.37
CA GLU A 179 -9.73 -2.40 -8.44
C GLU A 179 -9.86 -3.73 -9.19
N SER A 180 -9.20 -4.79 -8.70
CA SER A 180 -9.08 -6.07 -9.40
C SER A 180 -10.27 -7.01 -9.19
N GLY A 181 -10.98 -6.92 -8.08
CA GLY A 181 -12.06 -7.88 -7.74
C GLY A 181 -13.32 -7.74 -8.59
N ARG A 182 -13.57 -6.56 -9.18
CA ARG A 182 -14.71 -6.32 -10.08
C ARG A 182 -14.45 -6.81 -11.52
N ALA A 183 -13.22 -7.04 -11.86
CA ALA A 183 -12.83 -7.32 -13.24
C ALA A 183 -13.13 -8.75 -13.71
N GLY A 184 -13.65 -9.66 -12.91
CA GLY A 184 -14.14 -10.99 -13.28
C GLY A 184 -13.15 -11.87 -14.12
N ASP A 185 -12.49 -11.27 -15.10
CA ASP A 185 -11.45 -11.86 -15.96
C ASP A 185 -10.38 -10.80 -16.34
N GLY A 186 -9.27 -11.26 -16.96
CA GLY A 186 -8.16 -10.40 -17.33
C GLY A 186 -8.51 -9.34 -18.39
N ASP A 187 -9.43 -9.64 -19.27
CA ASP A 187 -9.83 -8.72 -20.36
C ASP A 187 -10.64 -7.56 -19.77
N SER A 188 -11.56 -7.82 -18.87
CA SER A 188 -12.34 -6.79 -18.14
C SER A 188 -11.44 -5.88 -17.32
N TYR A 189 -10.36 -6.41 -16.71
CA TYR A 189 -9.39 -5.61 -15.97
C TYR A 189 -8.61 -4.67 -16.88
N VAL A 190 -8.17 -5.14 -18.06
CA VAL A 190 -7.47 -4.31 -19.04
C VAL A 190 -8.39 -3.22 -19.61
N GLN A 191 -9.66 -3.54 -19.89
CA GLN A 191 -10.64 -2.54 -20.34
C GLN A 191 -10.88 -1.47 -19.27
N PHE A 192 -10.91 -1.87 -17.99
CA PHE A 192 -11.06 -0.90 -16.91
C PHE A 192 -9.81 -0.03 -16.72
N LEU A 193 -8.62 -0.60 -16.89
CA LEU A 193 -7.37 0.17 -16.92
C LEU A 193 -7.33 1.16 -18.09
N GLU A 194 -7.81 0.77 -19.27
CA GLU A 194 -7.96 1.65 -20.44
C GLU A 194 -8.94 2.80 -20.16
N TRP A 195 -10.12 2.48 -19.58
CA TRP A 195 -11.08 3.49 -19.17
C TRP A 195 -10.46 4.49 -18.19
N LEU A 196 -9.79 4.01 -17.12
CA LEU A 196 -9.14 4.86 -16.13
C LEU A 196 -8.08 5.76 -16.76
N THR A 197 -7.26 5.19 -17.63
CA THR A 197 -6.23 5.93 -18.37
C THR A 197 -6.85 7.04 -19.21
N THR A 198 -7.90 6.73 -19.96
CA THR A 198 -8.62 7.71 -20.81
C THR A 198 -9.26 8.81 -19.97
N ALA A 199 -9.87 8.46 -18.84
CA ALA A 199 -10.48 9.44 -17.94
C ALA A 199 -9.44 10.41 -17.35
N VAL A 200 -8.26 9.89 -16.96
CA VAL A 200 -7.17 10.72 -16.44
C VAL A 200 -6.57 11.63 -17.51
N LEU A 201 -6.31 11.10 -18.72
CA LEU A 201 -5.78 11.89 -19.83
C LEU A 201 -6.75 12.97 -20.30
N GLY A 202 -8.06 12.73 -20.19
CA GLY A 202 -9.10 13.65 -20.60
C GLY A 202 -9.41 14.78 -19.60
N ASP A 203 -8.88 14.72 -18.37
CA ASP A 203 -9.14 15.71 -17.33
C ASP A 203 -7.87 16.50 -16.97
N PRO A 204 -7.76 17.78 -17.41
CA PRO A 204 -6.59 18.62 -17.12
C PRO A 204 -6.30 18.84 -15.64
N ALA A 205 -7.26 18.60 -14.74
CA ALA A 205 -7.03 18.77 -13.30
C ALA A 205 -5.94 17.83 -12.77
N TRP A 206 -5.70 16.69 -13.43
CA TRP A 206 -4.63 15.76 -13.07
C TRP A 206 -3.23 16.29 -13.41
N HIS A 207 -3.10 17.26 -14.32
CA HIS A 207 -1.81 17.82 -14.74
C HIS A 207 -1.09 18.59 -13.60
N ALA A 208 -1.80 18.91 -12.53
CA ALA A 208 -1.22 19.55 -11.35
C ALA A 208 -0.41 18.59 -10.46
N TYR A 209 -0.45 17.28 -10.73
CA TYR A 209 0.14 16.24 -9.90
C TYR A 209 1.09 15.33 -10.70
N ASP A 210 2.04 14.67 -10.02
CA ASP A 210 2.84 13.58 -10.59
C ASP A 210 2.00 12.29 -10.64
N VAL A 211 1.09 12.20 -11.61
CA VAL A 211 0.12 11.10 -11.73
C VAL A 211 0.68 9.96 -12.58
N ARG A 212 0.47 8.75 -12.10
CA ARG A 212 0.77 7.49 -12.80
C ARG A 212 -0.45 6.58 -12.75
N VAL A 213 -0.93 6.16 -13.90
CA VAL A 213 -1.96 5.12 -14.00
C VAL A 213 -1.25 3.79 -14.19
N LEU A 214 -1.36 2.91 -13.20
CA LEU A 214 -0.62 1.65 -13.16
C LEU A 214 -1.57 0.46 -12.95
N PRO A 215 -1.29 -0.70 -13.55
CA PRO A 215 -1.99 -1.93 -13.21
C PRO A 215 -1.53 -2.47 -11.85
N GLN A 216 -2.28 -3.42 -11.29
CA GLN A 216 -1.77 -4.37 -10.31
C GLN A 216 -1.06 -5.50 -11.09
N LEU A 217 0.26 -5.42 -11.19
CA LEU A 217 1.04 -6.35 -12.02
C LEU A 217 0.92 -7.79 -11.55
N HIS A 218 0.89 -8.02 -10.23
CA HIS A 218 0.69 -9.34 -9.65
C HIS A 218 -0.67 -9.93 -10.04
N TYR A 219 -1.72 -9.10 -10.17
CA TYR A 219 -3.03 -9.54 -10.64
C TYR A 219 -2.99 -9.97 -12.11
N LEU A 220 -2.33 -9.20 -12.98
CA LEU A 220 -2.17 -9.54 -14.39
C LEU A 220 -1.41 -10.87 -14.58
N LEU A 221 -0.38 -11.12 -13.75
CA LEU A 221 0.45 -12.31 -13.85
C LEU A 221 -0.20 -13.55 -13.21
N TRP A 222 -0.83 -13.38 -12.05
CA TRP A 222 -1.24 -14.52 -11.22
C TRP A 222 -2.71 -14.50 -10.79
N LYS A 223 -3.51 -13.54 -11.26
CA LYS A 223 -4.96 -13.43 -11.03
C LYS A 223 -5.35 -13.58 -9.56
N GLY A 224 -4.62 -12.93 -8.66
CA GLY A 224 -4.94 -12.90 -7.22
C GLY A 224 -4.56 -14.17 -6.45
N VAL A 225 -3.65 -14.99 -6.97
CA VAL A 225 -3.10 -16.13 -6.20
C VAL A 225 -2.31 -15.59 -5.00
N ALA A 226 -2.65 -16.04 -3.78
CA ALA A 226 -1.98 -15.64 -2.56
C ALA A 226 -0.49 -16.03 -2.56
N GLY A 227 0.37 -15.22 -1.93
CA GLY A 227 1.81 -15.48 -1.85
C GLY A 227 2.58 -15.28 -3.17
N ARG A 228 2.02 -14.49 -4.08
CA ARG A 228 2.62 -14.23 -5.40
C ARG A 228 2.70 -12.75 -5.69
#